data_75f8082fdf93e539ed81daa57306a8c5
#
_entry.id   75f8082fdf93e539ed81daa57306a8c5
#
_cell.length_a   1.000
_cell.length_b   1.000
_cell.length_c   1.000
_cell.angle_alpha   90.00
_cell.angle_beta   90.00
_cell.angle_gamma   90.00
#
_symmetry.space_group_name_H-M   'P 1'
#
loop_
_entity.id
_entity.type
_entity.pdbx_description
1 polymer ?
#
loop_
_entity_poly.entity_id
_entity_poly.type
_entity_poly.pdbx_seq_one_letter_code
_entity_poly.pdbx_strand_id
1 'polypeptide(L)'
;MTLTSLRAAATCLLLAAGAAASLPAHAGKTLDGIKARGLVVCGVNTALAGFSVADTGGKWSGLDVDICRAVAAAVLGDGEKVKFVPLSTSQRFTALQSGEIDVLSRNTTFSLARDASMGLHQTAVTYYDGQGVLVLKKSGIKSMKQLKGQTVCLQSGTTTEKNLLDYSKTHNLAIKPAVFEKVEAATAAYFAGRCVGYTTDASGLASVRNKEAKDPSEHVVLPELISKEPLGPMVRRGDDEWFAIVKWVVYGLVEAEEYGVTQASVDRLKTSSTDPVVQRLLGTTEDMGKLLGLDRDWLARAVRTTGN
;
A
#
# COMPACT_ATOMS: atom_id res chain seq x y z
N MET A 1 61.11 4.60 34.31
CA MET A 1 59.89 4.61 33.43
C MET A 1 59.85 5.96 32.73
N THR A 2 60.08 5.99 31.45
CA THR A 2 60.19 7.22 30.66
C THR A 2 58.82 7.75 30.25
N LEU A 3 58.67 9.07 30.18
CA LEU A 3 57.40 9.76 29.81
C LEU A 3 56.77 9.28 28.49
N THR A 4 57.53 8.62 27.64
CA THR A 4 57.09 8.01 26.37
C THR A 4 56.21 6.77 26.57
N SER A 5 56.42 5.97 27.60
CA SER A 5 55.62 4.77 27.89
C SER A 5 54.24 5.09 28.46
N LEU A 6 54.10 6.20 29.18
CA LEU A 6 52.79 6.66 29.69
C LEU A 6 51.89 7.25 28.58
N ARG A 7 52.52 7.91 27.59
CA ARG A 7 51.71 8.46 26.42
C ARG A 7 51.19 7.37 25.52
N ALA A 8 51.96 6.30 25.28
CA ALA A 8 51.53 5.16 24.47
C ALA A 8 50.37 4.38 25.13
N ALA A 9 50.41 4.19 26.44
CA ALA A 9 49.36 3.52 27.20
C ALA A 9 48.05 4.34 27.24
N ALA A 10 48.12 5.66 27.35
CA ALA A 10 46.94 6.55 27.32
C ALA A 10 46.29 6.60 25.93
N THR A 11 47.08 6.55 24.85
CA THR A 11 46.54 6.55 23.46
C THR A 11 45.84 5.22 23.12
N CYS A 12 46.39 4.08 23.59
CA CYS A 12 45.69 2.80 23.39
C CYS A 12 44.40 2.65 24.20
N LEU A 13 44.31 3.24 25.39
CA LEU A 13 43.07 3.24 26.18
C LEU A 13 41.96 4.14 25.56
N LEU A 14 42.32 5.25 24.94
CA LEU A 14 41.38 6.12 24.22
C LEU A 14 40.86 5.49 22.94
N LEU A 15 41.65 4.72 22.21
CA LEU A 15 41.22 3.97 21.02
C LEU A 15 40.34 2.76 21.39
N ALA A 16 40.59 2.09 22.52
CA ALA A 16 39.73 0.99 22.99
C ALA A 16 38.37 1.47 23.52
N ALA A 17 38.28 2.67 24.11
CA ALA A 17 37.04 3.26 24.57
C ALA A 17 36.12 3.76 23.38
N GLY A 18 36.73 4.13 22.25
CA GLY A 18 35.98 4.52 21.03
C GLY A 18 35.31 3.35 20.30
N ALA A 19 35.81 2.12 20.44
CA ALA A 19 35.27 0.93 19.79
C ALA A 19 34.06 0.31 20.52
N ALA A 20 33.80 0.70 21.78
CA ALA A 20 32.68 0.16 22.57
C ALA A 20 31.37 0.92 22.45
N ALA A 21 31.31 2.01 21.66
CA ALA A 21 30.12 2.86 21.51
C ALA A 21 29.37 2.65 20.21
N SER A 22 29.62 1.59 19.44
CA SER A 22 28.69 1.17 18.39
C SER A 22 27.49 0.48 19.04
N LEU A 23 26.58 1.28 19.59
CA LEU A 23 25.23 0.80 19.92
C LEU A 23 24.67 0.21 18.62
N PRO A 24 24.14 -1.03 18.63
CA PRO A 24 23.42 -1.51 17.47
C PRO A 24 22.33 -0.48 17.15
N ALA A 25 22.33 0.01 15.93
CA ALA A 25 21.19 0.77 15.44
C ALA A 25 19.96 -0.11 15.70
N HIS A 26 19.05 0.30 16.59
CA HIS A 26 17.80 -0.38 16.81
C HIS A 26 16.99 -0.22 15.51
N ALA A 27 17.22 -1.14 14.57
CA ALA A 27 16.29 -1.46 13.54
C ALA A 27 15.10 -2.13 14.26
N GLY A 28 13.86 -1.69 13.99
CA GLY A 28 12.68 -2.37 14.52
C GLY A 28 11.78 -1.60 15.47
N LYS A 29 11.95 -0.29 15.60
CA LYS A 29 11.09 0.53 16.48
C LYS A 29 9.59 0.37 16.21
N THR A 30 9.19 0.14 14.95
CA THR A 30 7.78 -0.02 14.59
C THR A 30 7.26 -1.37 15.07
N LEU A 31 8.01 -2.47 14.84
CA LEU A 31 7.64 -3.81 15.29
C LEU A 31 7.49 -3.87 16.82
N ASP A 32 8.47 -3.32 17.56
CA ASP A 32 8.44 -3.28 19.03
C ASP A 32 7.23 -2.50 19.54
N GLY A 33 6.95 -1.34 18.93
CA GLY A 33 5.76 -0.54 19.25
C GLY A 33 4.45 -1.27 18.99
N ILE A 34 4.36 -2.02 17.88
CA ILE A 34 3.20 -2.85 17.54
C ILE A 34 3.03 -3.98 18.56
N LYS A 35 4.11 -4.70 18.89
CA LYS A 35 4.08 -5.77 19.89
C LYS A 35 3.68 -5.25 21.26
N ALA A 36 4.22 -4.10 21.69
CA ALA A 36 3.91 -3.50 22.99
C ALA A 36 2.45 -3.06 23.11
N ARG A 37 1.85 -2.47 22.06
CA ARG A 37 0.44 -2.04 22.08
C ARG A 37 -0.54 -3.15 21.67
N GLY A 38 -0.03 -4.26 21.09
CA GLY A 38 -0.85 -5.40 20.64
C GLY A 38 -1.74 -5.10 19.44
N LEU A 39 -1.42 -4.12 18.61
CA LEU A 39 -2.27 -3.64 17.52
C LEU A 39 -1.44 -3.04 16.38
N VAL A 40 -1.77 -3.39 15.13
CA VAL A 40 -1.27 -2.71 13.91
C VAL A 40 -2.21 -1.55 13.58
N VAL A 41 -1.67 -0.36 13.29
CA VAL A 41 -2.47 0.78 12.82
C VAL A 41 -2.26 0.95 11.32
N CYS A 42 -3.33 0.73 10.55
CA CYS A 42 -3.29 0.71 9.10
C CYS A 42 -4.10 1.85 8.49
N GLY A 43 -3.44 2.68 7.66
CA GLY A 43 -4.11 3.71 6.87
C GLY A 43 -4.74 3.13 5.61
N VAL A 44 -6.03 3.38 5.41
CA VAL A 44 -6.83 2.85 4.31
C VAL A 44 -7.58 3.95 3.56
N ASN A 45 -8.18 3.63 2.41
CA ASN A 45 -9.06 4.56 1.69
C ASN A 45 -10.39 4.71 2.45
N THR A 46 -11.05 5.84 2.29
CA THR A 46 -12.33 6.13 2.94
C THR A 46 -13.48 5.29 2.41
N ALA A 47 -13.53 5.02 1.09
CA ALA A 47 -14.62 4.27 0.46
C ALA A 47 -14.29 3.83 -0.98
N LEU A 48 -13.31 2.95 -1.17
CA LEU A 48 -13.00 2.38 -2.49
C LEU A 48 -13.31 0.88 -2.51
N ALA A 49 -14.44 0.54 -3.13
CA ALA A 49 -14.86 -0.86 -3.22
C ALA A 49 -13.85 -1.72 -3.97
N GLY A 50 -13.62 -2.92 -3.45
CA GLY A 50 -12.58 -3.84 -3.90
C GLY A 50 -11.22 -3.61 -3.20
N PHE A 51 -10.93 -2.40 -2.70
CA PHE A 51 -9.69 -2.06 -1.99
C PHE A 51 -9.90 -1.85 -0.50
N SER A 52 -10.72 -0.87 -0.12
CA SER A 52 -11.09 -0.66 1.28
C SER A 52 -12.44 0.02 1.40
N VAL A 53 -13.37 -0.62 2.06
CA VAL A 53 -14.70 -0.10 2.35
C VAL A 53 -15.19 -0.66 3.67
N ALA A 54 -15.80 0.19 4.48
CA ALA A 54 -16.52 -0.23 5.68
C ALA A 54 -18.00 -0.45 5.33
N ASP A 55 -18.60 -1.52 5.82
CA ASP A 55 -20.04 -1.72 5.78
C ASP A 55 -20.76 -0.87 6.83
N THR A 56 -22.07 -0.94 6.89
CA THR A 56 -22.92 -0.22 7.86
C THR A 56 -22.66 -0.62 9.31
N GLY A 57 -22.10 -1.80 9.56
CA GLY A 57 -21.67 -2.30 10.85
C GLY A 57 -20.25 -1.90 11.24
N GLY A 58 -19.54 -1.19 10.36
CA GLY A 58 -18.15 -0.77 10.58
C GLY A 58 -17.12 -1.85 10.24
N LYS A 59 -17.53 -2.99 9.63
CA LYS A 59 -16.61 -4.05 9.21
C LYS A 59 -15.96 -3.65 7.89
N TRP A 60 -14.62 -3.62 7.88
CA TRP A 60 -13.81 -3.31 6.72
C TRP A 60 -13.60 -4.54 5.80
N SER A 61 -13.52 -4.30 4.49
CA SER A 61 -13.25 -5.34 3.49
C SER A 61 -12.51 -4.78 2.27
N GLY A 62 -11.81 -5.65 1.54
CA GLY A 62 -11.10 -5.37 0.30
C GLY A 62 -9.59 -5.63 0.37
N LEU A 63 -8.93 -5.61 -0.79
CA LEU A 63 -7.52 -5.97 -0.96
C LEU A 63 -6.58 -5.23 0.02
N ASP A 64 -6.72 -3.91 0.13
CA ASP A 64 -5.90 -3.10 1.03
C ASP A 64 -6.13 -3.46 2.51
N VAL A 65 -7.36 -3.80 2.86
CA VAL A 65 -7.76 -4.24 4.22
C VAL A 65 -7.16 -5.60 4.53
N ASP A 66 -7.22 -6.53 3.58
CA ASP A 66 -6.71 -7.89 3.76
C ASP A 66 -5.19 -7.92 3.89
N ILE A 67 -4.46 -7.07 3.15
CA ILE A 67 -3.02 -6.86 3.38
C ILE A 67 -2.74 -6.43 4.83
N CYS A 68 -3.51 -5.51 5.40
CA CYS A 68 -3.33 -5.07 6.79
C CYS A 68 -3.63 -6.20 7.79
N ARG A 69 -4.66 -6.99 7.54
CA ARG A 69 -4.99 -8.18 8.34
C ARG A 69 -3.90 -9.25 8.25
N ALA A 70 -3.37 -9.50 7.05
CA ALA A 70 -2.27 -10.43 6.85
C ALA A 70 -1.02 -10.02 7.64
N VAL A 71 -0.69 -8.72 7.62
CA VAL A 71 0.42 -8.17 8.43
C VAL A 71 0.14 -8.35 9.92
N ALA A 72 -1.07 -8.04 10.41
CA ALA A 72 -1.42 -8.21 11.81
C ALA A 72 -1.38 -9.70 12.23
N ALA A 73 -1.88 -10.61 11.41
CA ALA A 73 -1.81 -12.05 11.63
C ALA A 73 -0.37 -12.56 11.69
N ALA A 74 0.49 -12.09 10.79
CA ALA A 74 1.91 -12.45 10.76
C ALA A 74 2.63 -12.01 12.04
N VAL A 75 2.41 -10.76 12.49
CA VAL A 75 3.16 -10.11 13.58
C VAL A 75 2.59 -10.42 14.96
N LEU A 76 1.26 -10.44 15.11
CA LEU A 76 0.53 -10.55 16.39
C LEU A 76 -0.25 -11.85 16.55
N GLY A 77 -0.21 -12.73 15.55
CA GLY A 77 -0.93 -14.01 15.59
C GLY A 77 -2.43 -13.91 15.29
N ASP A 78 -2.96 -12.71 15.04
CA ASP A 78 -4.40 -12.47 14.90
C ASP A 78 -4.64 -11.32 13.91
N GLY A 79 -5.36 -11.57 12.81
CA GLY A 79 -5.68 -10.58 11.79
C GLY A 79 -6.69 -9.51 12.23
N GLU A 80 -7.41 -9.75 13.32
CA GLU A 80 -8.33 -8.75 13.88
C GLU A 80 -7.61 -7.72 14.78
N LYS A 81 -6.33 -7.96 15.10
CA LYS A 81 -5.48 -7.00 15.83
C LYS A 81 -4.99 -5.88 14.92
N VAL A 82 -5.93 -5.26 14.22
CA VAL A 82 -5.67 -4.13 13.32
C VAL A 82 -6.69 -3.03 13.54
N LYS A 83 -6.21 -1.78 13.60
CA LYS A 83 -7.03 -0.57 13.59
C LYS A 83 -6.94 0.07 12.21
N PHE A 84 -8.06 0.17 11.53
CA PHE A 84 -8.15 0.89 10.27
C PHE A 84 -8.36 2.38 10.50
N VAL A 85 -7.55 3.21 9.83
CA VAL A 85 -7.63 4.67 9.85
C VAL A 85 -7.95 5.15 8.44
N PRO A 86 -9.20 5.57 8.16
CA PRO A 86 -9.55 6.11 6.86
C PRO A 86 -8.88 7.48 6.66
N LEU A 87 -8.14 7.61 5.57
CA LEU A 87 -7.34 8.80 5.25
C LEU A 87 -7.70 9.34 3.87
N SER A 88 -7.75 10.67 3.75
CA SER A 88 -7.81 11.33 2.44
C SER A 88 -6.47 11.22 1.70
N THR A 89 -6.45 11.58 0.42
CA THR A 89 -5.21 11.63 -0.38
C THR A 89 -4.21 12.63 0.14
N SER A 90 -4.66 13.75 0.71
CA SER A 90 -3.80 14.79 1.28
C SER A 90 -3.21 14.40 2.65
N GLN A 91 -3.92 13.61 3.45
CA GLN A 91 -3.51 13.23 4.81
C GLN A 91 -2.59 12.01 4.87
N ARG A 92 -2.73 11.07 3.94
CA ARG A 92 -2.14 9.71 4.03
C ARG A 92 -0.63 9.69 4.26
N PHE A 93 0.12 10.56 3.58
CA PHE A 93 1.58 10.58 3.69
C PHE A 93 2.04 11.21 4.99
N THR A 94 1.39 12.29 5.43
CA THR A 94 1.69 12.93 6.73
C THR A 94 1.38 11.99 7.88
N ALA A 95 0.26 11.26 7.85
CA ALA A 95 -0.08 10.27 8.86
C ALA A 95 0.96 9.14 8.94
N LEU A 96 1.48 8.68 7.79
CA LEU A 96 2.54 7.67 7.78
C LEU A 96 3.87 8.24 8.29
N GLN A 97 4.26 9.44 7.86
CA GLN A 97 5.51 10.10 8.28
C GLN A 97 5.55 10.40 9.76
N SER A 98 4.43 10.88 10.34
CA SER A 98 4.33 11.20 11.77
C SER A 98 4.28 9.98 12.70
N GLY A 99 4.01 8.78 12.15
CA GLY A 99 3.81 7.58 12.95
C GLY A 99 2.39 7.41 13.51
N GLU A 100 1.43 8.17 13.04
CA GLU A 100 0.02 7.97 13.34
C GLU A 100 -0.46 6.60 12.84
N ILE A 101 0.08 6.14 11.72
CA ILE A 101 -0.12 4.80 11.17
C ILE A 101 1.21 4.07 11.00
N ASP A 102 1.19 2.74 11.09
CA ASP A 102 2.38 1.89 10.91
C ASP A 102 2.60 1.52 9.46
N VAL A 103 1.52 1.30 8.74
CA VAL A 103 1.49 0.93 7.32
C VAL A 103 0.36 1.69 6.62
N LEU A 104 0.64 2.12 5.40
CA LEU A 104 -0.34 2.72 4.50
C LEU A 104 -0.68 1.71 3.40
N SER A 105 -1.83 1.06 3.47
CA SER A 105 -2.39 0.21 2.41
C SER A 105 -3.66 0.88 1.88
N ARG A 106 -3.49 1.67 0.80
CA ARG A 106 -4.50 2.63 0.35
C ARG A 106 -4.35 2.92 -1.14
N ASN A 107 -4.47 1.90 -1.98
CA ASN A 107 -4.35 2.02 -3.45
C ASN A 107 -3.32 3.10 -3.85
N THR A 108 -2.13 3.03 -3.27
CA THR A 108 -1.12 4.08 -3.42
C THR A 108 -0.11 3.70 -4.49
N THR A 109 -0.06 4.50 -5.56
CA THR A 109 0.86 4.30 -6.68
C THR A 109 2.32 4.46 -6.26
N PHE A 110 3.17 3.54 -6.65
CA PHE A 110 4.61 3.66 -6.53
C PHE A 110 5.13 4.70 -7.52
N SER A 111 5.91 5.66 -7.02
CA SER A 111 6.59 6.65 -7.86
C SER A 111 7.92 7.09 -7.24
N LEU A 112 8.87 7.46 -8.09
CA LEU A 112 10.18 7.94 -7.64
C LEU A 112 10.06 9.10 -6.64
N ALA A 113 9.15 10.05 -6.91
CA ALA A 113 8.94 11.19 -6.01
C ALA A 113 8.49 10.77 -4.61
N ARG A 114 7.54 9.82 -4.51
CA ARG A 114 7.04 9.31 -3.22
C ARG A 114 8.11 8.54 -2.47
N ASP A 115 8.87 7.72 -3.18
CA ASP A 115 9.96 6.92 -2.58
C ASP A 115 11.16 7.80 -2.19
N ALA A 116 11.70 8.57 -3.13
CA ALA A 116 12.96 9.28 -2.93
C ALA A 116 12.85 10.55 -2.08
N SER A 117 11.71 11.29 -2.14
CA SER A 117 11.60 12.62 -1.52
C SER A 117 10.72 12.70 -0.28
N MET A 118 9.85 11.70 -0.03
CA MET A 118 8.91 11.74 1.10
C MET A 118 9.35 10.94 2.33
N GLY A 119 10.54 10.34 2.34
CA GLY A 119 10.99 9.50 3.45
C GLY A 119 10.14 8.25 3.66
N LEU A 120 9.61 7.70 2.58
CA LEU A 120 8.75 6.50 2.58
C LEU A 120 9.41 5.38 1.79
N HIS A 121 9.06 4.13 2.10
CA HIS A 121 9.39 2.96 1.32
C HIS A 121 8.15 2.34 0.70
N GLN A 122 8.25 2.04 -0.59
CA GLN A 122 7.27 1.25 -1.33
C GLN A 122 7.64 -0.23 -1.18
N THR A 123 6.75 -1.05 -0.61
CA THR A 123 7.12 -2.41 -0.19
C THR A 123 7.00 -3.43 -1.32
N ALA A 124 5.79 -3.68 -1.81
CA ALA A 124 5.51 -4.63 -2.89
C ALA A 124 4.31 -4.14 -3.71
N VAL A 125 4.25 -4.49 -4.99
CA VAL A 125 3.09 -4.20 -5.83
C VAL A 125 2.02 -5.25 -5.56
N THR A 126 0.83 -4.80 -5.16
CA THR A 126 -0.34 -5.66 -4.92
C THR A 126 -1.35 -5.61 -6.05
N TYR A 127 -1.31 -4.57 -6.88
CA TYR A 127 -2.21 -4.41 -8.02
C TYR A 127 -1.57 -3.53 -9.09
N TYR A 128 -1.61 -3.96 -10.35
CA TYR A 128 -1.21 -3.15 -11.50
C TYR A 128 -2.43 -2.48 -12.11
N ASP A 129 -2.55 -1.18 -11.95
CA ASP A 129 -3.63 -0.36 -12.48
C ASP A 129 -3.13 0.61 -13.57
N GLY A 130 -4.01 1.46 -14.04
CA GLY A 130 -3.72 2.54 -14.97
C GLY A 130 -4.81 3.59 -14.90
N GLN A 131 -4.46 4.86 -15.13
CA GLN A 131 -5.41 5.95 -15.13
C GLN A 131 -6.27 5.94 -16.38
N GLY A 132 -7.59 5.97 -16.20
CA GLY A 132 -8.59 6.10 -17.25
C GLY A 132 -9.49 7.33 -17.05
N VAL A 133 -10.52 7.43 -17.88
CA VAL A 133 -11.59 8.46 -17.75
C VAL A 133 -12.95 7.81 -17.93
N LEU A 134 -13.86 8.09 -17.00
CA LEU A 134 -15.27 7.72 -17.04
C LEU A 134 -16.05 8.88 -17.68
N VAL A 135 -16.89 8.59 -18.67
CA VAL A 135 -17.75 9.56 -19.35
C VAL A 135 -19.17 9.01 -19.50
N LEU A 136 -20.16 9.91 -19.70
CA LEU A 136 -21.51 9.49 -20.09
C LEU A 136 -21.52 9.03 -21.55
N LYS A 137 -22.16 7.90 -21.86
CA LYS A 137 -22.33 7.40 -23.24
C LYS A 137 -23.00 8.42 -24.14
N LYS A 138 -24.01 9.13 -23.63
CA LYS A 138 -24.72 10.17 -24.38
C LYS A 138 -23.87 11.38 -24.77
N SER A 139 -22.68 11.57 -24.15
CA SER A 139 -21.74 12.61 -24.55
C SER A 139 -21.13 12.37 -25.94
N GLY A 140 -21.19 11.13 -26.43
CA GLY A 140 -20.54 10.72 -27.69
C GLY A 140 -19.02 10.64 -27.64
N ILE A 141 -18.38 10.92 -26.49
CA ILE A 141 -16.95 10.86 -26.29
C ILE A 141 -16.50 9.39 -26.24
N LYS A 142 -15.58 9.01 -27.12
CA LYS A 142 -15.09 7.62 -27.26
C LYS A 142 -13.57 7.49 -27.09
N SER A 143 -12.85 8.62 -26.96
CA SER A 143 -11.40 8.64 -26.81
C SER A 143 -10.92 9.84 -26.03
N MET A 144 -9.72 9.74 -25.46
CA MET A 144 -9.06 10.84 -24.75
C MET A 144 -8.89 12.09 -25.61
N LYS A 145 -8.67 11.95 -26.92
CA LYS A 145 -8.52 13.10 -27.85
C LYS A 145 -9.79 13.97 -27.93
N GLN A 146 -10.96 13.37 -27.76
CA GLN A 146 -12.25 14.09 -27.79
C GLN A 146 -12.54 14.88 -26.50
N LEU A 147 -11.67 14.76 -25.48
CA LEU A 147 -11.72 15.61 -24.29
C LEU A 147 -11.06 16.99 -24.50
N LYS A 148 -10.64 17.33 -25.73
CA LYS A 148 -10.02 18.62 -26.05
C LYS A 148 -10.90 19.80 -25.60
N GLY A 149 -10.34 20.67 -24.75
CA GLY A 149 -11.01 21.86 -24.20
C GLY A 149 -12.07 21.55 -23.14
N GLN A 150 -12.33 20.30 -22.84
CA GLN A 150 -13.37 19.85 -21.92
C GLN A 150 -12.91 19.93 -20.46
N THR A 151 -13.88 19.97 -19.54
CA THR A 151 -13.65 19.93 -18.10
C THR A 151 -13.69 18.49 -17.59
N VAL A 152 -12.65 18.04 -16.90
CA VAL A 152 -12.55 16.70 -16.29
C VAL A 152 -12.34 16.82 -14.79
N CYS A 153 -13.21 16.17 -14.01
CA CYS A 153 -13.16 16.13 -12.55
C CYS A 153 -12.09 15.13 -12.07
N LEU A 154 -11.36 15.48 -11.02
CA LEU A 154 -10.35 14.63 -10.39
C LEU A 154 -10.09 15.02 -8.94
N GLN A 155 -9.39 14.15 -8.20
CA GLN A 155 -9.01 14.40 -6.81
C GLN A 155 -7.58 14.96 -6.71
N SER A 156 -7.38 15.97 -5.86
CA SER A 156 -6.06 16.57 -5.57
C SER A 156 -5.11 15.61 -4.85
N GLY A 157 -3.80 15.88 -4.96
CA GLY A 157 -2.76 15.11 -4.28
C GLY A 157 -2.57 13.69 -4.81
N THR A 158 -2.97 13.46 -6.06
CA THR A 158 -2.89 12.17 -6.75
C THR A 158 -1.87 12.20 -7.90
N THR A 159 -1.41 11.03 -8.34
CA THR A 159 -0.72 10.86 -9.62
C THR A 159 -1.63 11.24 -10.79
N THR A 160 -2.93 10.99 -10.63
CA THR A 160 -3.99 11.29 -11.60
C THR A 160 -4.00 12.75 -12.04
N GLU A 161 -3.88 13.69 -11.10
CA GLU A 161 -3.83 15.13 -11.40
C GLU A 161 -2.63 15.46 -12.30
N LYS A 162 -1.44 15.01 -11.91
CA LYS A 162 -0.21 15.24 -12.68
C LYS A 162 -0.27 14.59 -14.06
N ASN A 163 -0.67 13.33 -14.13
CA ASN A 163 -0.72 12.59 -15.39
C ASN A 163 -1.71 13.21 -16.39
N LEU A 164 -2.88 13.68 -15.92
CA LEU A 164 -3.85 14.36 -16.79
C LEU A 164 -3.28 15.63 -17.39
N LEU A 165 -2.57 16.45 -16.60
CA LEU A 165 -1.94 17.67 -17.05
C LEU A 165 -0.84 17.39 -18.06
N ASP A 166 0.04 16.43 -17.78
CA ASP A 166 1.14 16.01 -18.65
C ASP A 166 0.58 15.46 -19.98
N TYR A 167 -0.41 14.58 -19.92
CA TYR A 167 -1.06 14.02 -21.10
C TYR A 167 -1.73 15.09 -21.95
N SER A 168 -2.49 15.99 -21.31
CA SER A 168 -3.17 17.12 -21.98
C SER A 168 -2.18 18.04 -22.69
N LYS A 169 -1.04 18.35 -22.06
CA LYS A 169 0.03 19.17 -22.65
C LYS A 169 0.70 18.45 -23.83
N THR A 170 1.10 17.20 -23.66
CA THR A 170 1.79 16.40 -24.69
C THR A 170 0.95 16.25 -25.96
N HIS A 171 -0.37 16.14 -25.82
CA HIS A 171 -1.29 15.93 -26.95
C HIS A 171 -2.02 17.21 -27.40
N ASN A 172 -1.66 18.38 -26.85
CA ASN A 172 -2.30 19.69 -27.17
C ASN A 172 -3.83 19.67 -27.01
N LEU A 173 -4.33 19.06 -25.92
CA LEU A 173 -5.75 18.88 -25.67
C LEU A 173 -6.38 20.04 -24.88
N ALA A 174 -5.61 20.85 -24.17
CA ALA A 174 -6.10 21.94 -23.33
C ALA A 174 -7.29 21.50 -22.40
N ILE A 175 -7.19 20.29 -21.85
CA ILE A 175 -8.19 19.77 -20.88
C ILE A 175 -8.16 20.66 -19.64
N LYS A 176 -9.35 21.00 -19.13
CA LYS A 176 -9.54 21.84 -17.94
C LYS A 176 -9.73 20.92 -16.71
N PRO A 177 -8.75 20.79 -15.79
CA PRO A 177 -8.95 20.01 -14.58
C PRO A 177 -9.91 20.75 -13.63
N ALA A 178 -10.93 20.06 -13.13
CA ALA A 178 -11.71 20.47 -11.99
C ALA A 178 -11.28 19.63 -10.78
N VAL A 179 -10.48 20.25 -9.91
CA VAL A 179 -9.79 19.58 -8.81
C VAL A 179 -10.60 19.66 -7.52
N PHE A 180 -10.80 18.53 -6.85
CA PHE A 180 -11.53 18.41 -5.60
C PHE A 180 -10.65 17.74 -4.53
N GLU A 181 -10.77 18.14 -3.29
CA GLU A 181 -10.04 17.52 -2.19
C GLU A 181 -10.61 16.13 -1.84
N LYS A 182 -11.93 16.00 -1.85
CA LYS A 182 -12.64 14.75 -1.51
C LYS A 182 -13.13 14.04 -2.77
N VAL A 183 -13.01 12.71 -2.80
CA VAL A 183 -13.46 11.88 -3.91
C VAL A 183 -14.97 12.03 -4.12
N GLU A 184 -15.75 12.08 -3.03
CA GLU A 184 -17.21 12.22 -3.08
C GLU A 184 -17.63 13.54 -3.73
N ALA A 185 -16.87 14.63 -3.52
CA ALA A 185 -17.12 15.90 -4.18
C ALA A 185 -16.81 15.87 -5.68
N ALA A 186 -15.74 15.16 -6.07
CA ALA A 186 -15.37 15.00 -7.47
C ALA A 186 -16.39 14.14 -8.23
N THR A 187 -16.82 13.01 -7.66
CA THR A 187 -17.83 12.12 -8.28
C THR A 187 -19.21 12.79 -8.33
N ALA A 188 -19.64 13.48 -7.26
CA ALA A 188 -20.87 14.24 -7.25
C ALA A 188 -20.89 15.35 -8.33
N ALA A 189 -19.76 16.05 -8.53
CA ALA A 189 -19.63 17.07 -9.58
C ALA A 189 -19.74 16.45 -10.98
N TYR A 190 -19.15 15.28 -11.21
CA TYR A 190 -19.27 14.52 -12.45
C TYR A 190 -20.71 14.09 -12.69
N PHE A 191 -21.38 13.46 -11.72
CA PHE A 191 -22.77 13.00 -11.87
C PHE A 191 -23.76 14.17 -12.01
N ALA A 192 -23.44 15.34 -11.46
CA ALA A 192 -24.22 16.59 -11.66
C ALA A 192 -23.94 17.25 -13.02
N GLY A 193 -23.08 16.70 -13.87
CA GLY A 193 -22.77 17.23 -15.20
C GLY A 193 -21.87 18.47 -15.21
N ARG A 194 -21.19 18.79 -14.10
CA ARG A 194 -20.20 19.89 -14.04
C ARG A 194 -18.94 19.56 -14.82
N CYS A 195 -18.62 18.27 -14.97
CA CYS A 195 -17.51 17.76 -15.74
C CYS A 195 -18.04 16.75 -16.76
N VAL A 196 -17.48 16.74 -17.96
CA VAL A 196 -17.83 15.74 -18.98
C VAL A 196 -17.25 14.38 -18.69
N GLY A 197 -16.17 14.33 -17.87
CA GLY A 197 -15.51 13.10 -17.43
C GLY A 197 -15.01 13.19 -16.00
N TYR A 198 -14.83 12.03 -15.39
CA TYR A 198 -14.16 11.83 -14.12
C TYR A 198 -12.96 10.92 -14.32
N THR A 199 -11.79 11.27 -13.79
CA THR A 199 -10.55 10.52 -13.97
C THR A 199 -9.95 10.08 -12.66
N THR A 200 -9.57 8.82 -12.60
CA THR A 200 -8.79 8.15 -11.56
C THR A 200 -8.29 6.82 -12.13
N ASP A 201 -7.75 5.94 -11.29
CA ASP A 201 -7.39 4.58 -11.65
C ASP A 201 -8.60 3.82 -12.22
N ALA A 202 -8.39 2.96 -13.21
CA ALA A 202 -9.47 2.24 -13.91
C ALA A 202 -10.32 1.38 -12.95
N SER A 203 -9.69 0.76 -11.96
CA SER A 203 -10.39 0.04 -10.88
C SER A 203 -11.32 0.96 -10.08
N GLY A 204 -10.84 2.17 -9.77
CA GLY A 204 -11.62 3.20 -9.10
C GLY A 204 -12.79 3.69 -9.95
N LEU A 205 -12.59 3.88 -11.25
CA LEU A 205 -13.67 4.23 -12.19
C LEU A 205 -14.75 3.15 -12.25
N ALA A 206 -14.34 1.88 -12.27
CA ALA A 206 -15.27 0.74 -12.23
C ALA A 206 -16.08 0.72 -10.92
N SER A 207 -15.42 0.98 -9.78
CA SER A 207 -16.07 1.08 -8.48
C SER A 207 -17.12 2.21 -8.45
N VAL A 208 -16.73 3.41 -8.84
CA VAL A 208 -17.63 4.60 -8.91
C VAL A 208 -18.82 4.33 -9.84
N ARG A 209 -18.56 3.82 -11.05
CA ARG A 209 -19.62 3.48 -12.00
C ARG A 209 -20.63 2.50 -11.41
N ASN A 210 -20.16 1.44 -10.76
CA ASN A 210 -21.02 0.36 -10.29
C ASN A 210 -21.77 0.69 -8.99
N LYS A 211 -21.23 1.59 -8.16
CA LYS A 211 -21.81 1.90 -6.84
C LYS A 211 -22.52 3.24 -6.74
N GLU A 212 -22.06 4.25 -7.50
CA GLU A 212 -22.55 5.62 -7.36
C GLU A 212 -23.44 6.05 -8.53
N ALA A 213 -23.27 5.46 -9.73
CA ALA A 213 -24.11 5.78 -10.86
C ALA A 213 -25.53 5.22 -10.64
N LYS A 214 -26.56 6.04 -10.93
CA LYS A 214 -27.96 5.60 -10.91
C LYS A 214 -28.23 4.48 -11.92
N ASP A 215 -27.61 4.58 -13.10
CA ASP A 215 -27.56 3.55 -14.12
C ASP A 215 -26.13 3.38 -14.62
N PRO A 216 -25.41 2.34 -14.14
CA PRO A 216 -24.03 2.06 -14.59
C PRO A 216 -23.90 1.88 -16.11
N SER A 217 -24.98 1.45 -16.79
CA SER A 217 -24.97 1.21 -18.23
C SER A 217 -24.88 2.50 -19.06
N GLU A 218 -25.24 3.66 -18.50
CA GLU A 218 -25.13 4.97 -19.15
C GLU A 218 -23.69 5.53 -19.13
N HIS A 219 -22.79 4.92 -18.39
CA HIS A 219 -21.42 5.36 -18.23
C HIS A 219 -20.44 4.39 -18.89
N VAL A 220 -19.35 4.91 -19.45
CA VAL A 220 -18.28 4.11 -20.06
C VAL A 220 -16.92 4.63 -19.65
N VAL A 221 -16.02 3.72 -19.30
CA VAL A 221 -14.59 4.01 -19.16
C VAL A 221 -14.00 4.01 -20.56
N LEU A 222 -13.28 5.09 -20.90
CA LEU A 222 -12.60 5.18 -22.19
C LEU A 222 -11.55 4.06 -22.32
N PRO A 223 -11.29 3.57 -23.55
CA PRO A 223 -10.40 2.41 -23.74
C PRO A 223 -8.93 2.72 -23.49
N GLU A 224 -8.53 4.01 -23.53
CA GLU A 224 -7.14 4.40 -23.32
C GLU A 224 -6.82 4.53 -21.83
N LEU A 225 -5.73 3.91 -21.40
CA LEU A 225 -5.09 4.19 -20.11
C LEU A 225 -3.89 5.11 -20.35
N ILE A 226 -3.86 6.24 -19.65
CA ILE A 226 -2.85 7.29 -19.85
C ILE A 226 -1.65 7.18 -18.91
N SER A 227 -1.65 6.20 -18.00
CA SER A 227 -0.50 5.91 -17.11
C SER A 227 -0.44 4.42 -16.77
N LYS A 228 0.64 4.06 -16.07
CA LYS A 228 0.79 2.80 -15.34
C LYS A 228 0.83 3.13 -13.86
N GLU A 229 -0.04 2.49 -13.10
CA GLU A 229 -0.21 2.74 -11.67
C GLU A 229 0.08 1.44 -10.89
N PRO A 230 1.35 1.13 -10.55
CA PRO A 230 1.66 0.02 -9.66
C PRO A 230 1.27 0.42 -8.24
N LEU A 231 0.24 -0.20 -7.70
CA LEU A 231 -0.32 0.09 -6.38
C LEU A 231 0.25 -0.86 -5.33
N GLY A 232 0.41 -0.38 -4.11
CA GLY A 232 0.84 -1.24 -3.01
C GLY A 232 1.06 -0.50 -1.70
N PRO A 233 1.34 -1.25 -0.62
CA PRO A 233 1.56 -0.68 0.70
C PRO A 233 2.88 0.07 0.81
N MET A 234 2.87 1.08 1.70
CA MET A 234 4.03 1.90 2.04
C MET A 234 4.27 1.90 3.54
N VAL A 235 5.54 2.03 3.90
CA VAL A 235 6.00 2.21 5.29
C VAL A 235 6.97 3.39 5.39
N ARG A 236 7.27 3.85 6.60
CA ARG A 236 8.29 4.87 6.83
C ARG A 236 9.67 4.35 6.46
N ARG A 237 10.52 5.21 5.93
CA ARG A 237 11.94 4.94 5.72
C ARG A 237 12.71 4.96 7.05
N GLY A 238 13.79 4.18 7.13
CA GLY A 238 14.65 4.12 8.32
C GLY A 238 14.23 3.05 9.33
N ASP A 239 13.31 2.16 8.94
CA ASP A 239 12.96 0.94 9.66
C ASP A 239 12.95 -0.24 8.68
N ASP A 240 14.17 -0.76 8.40
CA ASP A 240 14.37 -1.79 7.38
C ASP A 240 13.75 -3.14 7.79
N GLU A 241 13.64 -3.40 9.09
CA GLU A 241 12.97 -4.60 9.61
C GLU A 241 11.46 -4.54 9.32
N TRP A 242 10.81 -3.42 9.65
CA TRP A 242 9.39 -3.24 9.35
C TRP A 242 9.10 -3.25 7.84
N PHE A 243 9.97 -2.62 7.05
CA PHE A 243 9.91 -2.69 5.59
C PHE A 243 10.00 -4.13 5.09
N ALA A 244 10.96 -4.91 5.60
CA ALA A 244 11.12 -6.31 5.23
C ALA A 244 9.89 -7.14 5.60
N ILE A 245 9.33 -6.95 6.80
CA ILE A 245 8.13 -7.67 7.25
C ILE A 245 6.95 -7.41 6.31
N VAL A 246 6.58 -6.15 6.07
CA VAL A 246 5.42 -5.83 5.21
C VAL A 246 5.65 -6.33 3.78
N LYS A 247 6.85 -6.16 3.24
CA LYS A 247 7.25 -6.66 1.92
C LYS A 247 7.09 -8.18 1.81
N TRP A 248 7.65 -8.92 2.76
CA TRP A 248 7.65 -10.38 2.71
C TRP A 248 6.31 -10.99 3.07
N VAL A 249 5.46 -10.31 3.83
CA VAL A 249 4.05 -10.73 3.98
C VAL A 249 3.36 -10.72 2.61
N VAL A 250 3.49 -9.64 1.82
CA VAL A 250 2.88 -9.59 0.48
C VAL A 250 3.48 -10.64 -0.45
N TYR A 251 4.81 -10.73 -0.54
CA TYR A 251 5.43 -11.74 -1.42
C TYR A 251 5.17 -13.16 -0.96
N GLY A 252 5.05 -13.41 0.34
CA GLY A 252 4.67 -14.72 0.86
C GLY A 252 3.25 -15.11 0.47
N LEU A 253 2.31 -14.16 0.41
CA LEU A 253 0.96 -14.43 -0.11
C LEU A 253 0.99 -14.74 -1.60
N VAL A 254 1.79 -14.01 -2.41
CA VAL A 254 1.98 -14.28 -3.83
C VAL A 254 2.62 -15.67 -4.05
N GLU A 255 3.62 -16.03 -3.25
CA GLU A 255 4.25 -17.35 -3.31
C GLU A 255 3.26 -18.45 -2.87
N ALA A 256 2.43 -18.19 -1.87
CA ALA A 256 1.35 -19.10 -1.46
C ALA A 256 0.34 -19.36 -2.60
N GLU A 257 -0.01 -18.33 -3.38
CA GLU A 257 -0.85 -18.46 -4.58
C GLU A 257 -0.19 -19.38 -5.61
N GLU A 258 1.08 -19.17 -5.94
CA GLU A 258 1.84 -19.96 -6.90
C GLU A 258 1.87 -21.45 -6.55
N TYR A 259 1.98 -21.78 -5.25
CA TYR A 259 2.02 -23.16 -4.77
C TYR A 259 0.66 -23.71 -4.32
N GLY A 260 -0.44 -23.02 -4.60
CA GLY A 260 -1.80 -23.46 -4.26
C GLY A 260 -2.07 -23.57 -2.74
N VAL A 261 -1.33 -22.80 -1.94
CA VAL A 261 -1.54 -22.70 -0.50
C VAL A 261 -2.63 -21.67 -0.23
N THR A 262 -3.86 -22.12 -0.11
CA THR A 262 -5.04 -21.27 0.09
C THR A 262 -5.49 -21.25 1.56
N GLN A 263 -6.39 -20.32 1.89
CA GLN A 263 -7.04 -20.30 3.21
C GLN A 263 -7.64 -21.68 3.60
N ALA A 264 -8.24 -22.38 2.65
CA ALA A 264 -8.85 -23.69 2.89
C ALA A 264 -7.82 -24.82 3.00
N SER A 265 -6.63 -24.68 2.43
CA SER A 265 -5.63 -25.75 2.34
C SER A 265 -4.44 -25.62 3.28
N VAL A 266 -4.18 -24.43 3.82
CA VAL A 266 -2.96 -24.10 4.58
C VAL A 266 -2.69 -25.03 5.74
N ASP A 267 -3.69 -25.36 6.57
CA ASP A 267 -3.51 -26.23 7.74
C ASP A 267 -3.24 -27.68 7.34
N ARG A 268 -3.92 -28.17 6.32
CA ARG A 268 -3.67 -29.50 5.78
C ARG A 268 -2.27 -29.56 5.14
N LEU A 269 -1.91 -28.61 4.31
CA LEU A 269 -0.61 -28.59 3.63
C LEU A 269 0.54 -28.45 4.62
N LYS A 270 0.38 -27.68 5.69
CA LYS A 270 1.37 -27.55 6.75
C LYS A 270 1.71 -28.89 7.41
N THR A 271 0.75 -29.82 7.53
CA THR A 271 0.95 -31.12 8.17
C THR A 271 1.28 -32.25 7.20
N SER A 272 0.86 -32.16 5.93
CA SER A 272 0.92 -33.29 5.00
C SER A 272 1.69 -33.03 3.70
N SER A 273 2.15 -31.80 3.44
CA SER A 273 2.90 -31.50 2.21
C SER A 273 4.27 -32.16 2.23
N THR A 274 4.63 -32.80 1.11
CA THR A 274 5.99 -33.31 0.83
C THR A 274 6.78 -32.38 -0.09
N ASP A 275 6.16 -31.29 -0.59
CA ASP A 275 6.82 -30.29 -1.39
C ASP A 275 7.74 -29.44 -0.50
N PRO A 276 9.08 -29.42 -0.79
CA PRO A 276 10.05 -28.71 0.07
C PRO A 276 9.83 -27.18 0.07
N VAL A 277 9.25 -26.60 -1.00
CA VAL A 277 8.94 -25.17 -1.05
C VAL A 277 7.77 -24.88 -0.12
N VAL A 278 6.69 -25.66 -0.20
CA VAL A 278 5.53 -25.53 0.70
C VAL A 278 5.93 -25.76 2.16
N GLN A 279 6.79 -26.75 2.42
CA GLN A 279 7.28 -27.01 3.77
C GLN A 279 8.06 -25.81 4.33
N ARG A 280 8.96 -25.23 3.55
CA ARG A 280 9.72 -24.03 3.93
C ARG A 280 8.80 -22.83 4.10
N LEU A 281 7.88 -22.61 3.15
CA LEU A 281 6.91 -21.51 3.16
C LEU A 281 6.04 -21.53 4.42
N LEU A 282 5.60 -22.74 4.85
CA LEU A 282 4.76 -22.92 6.02
C LEU A 282 5.55 -23.16 7.32
N GLY A 283 6.88 -23.04 7.30
CA GLY A 283 7.75 -23.11 8.46
C GLY A 283 7.90 -24.50 9.06
N THR A 284 7.69 -25.58 8.31
CA THR A 284 7.80 -26.94 8.83
C THR A 284 9.24 -27.48 8.84
N THR A 285 10.07 -27.09 7.87
CA THR A 285 11.47 -27.50 7.75
C THR A 285 12.44 -26.41 8.19
N GLU A 286 12.17 -25.15 7.83
CA GLU A 286 13.03 -24.00 8.14
C GLU A 286 12.24 -22.91 8.88
N ASP A 287 12.87 -22.19 9.80
CA ASP A 287 12.27 -21.05 10.48
C ASP A 287 12.65 -19.74 9.80
N MET A 288 11.99 -19.46 8.66
CA MET A 288 12.20 -18.22 7.91
C MET A 288 11.67 -16.99 8.66
N GLY A 289 10.71 -17.17 9.56
CA GLY A 289 10.17 -16.09 10.40
C GLY A 289 11.24 -15.43 11.26
N LYS A 290 12.20 -16.23 11.76
CA LYS A 290 13.32 -15.75 12.57
C LYS A 290 14.14 -14.65 11.86
N LEU A 291 14.26 -14.71 10.52
CA LEU A 291 14.98 -13.70 9.72
C LEU A 291 14.25 -12.34 9.72
N LEU A 292 12.96 -12.34 10.05
CA LEU A 292 12.09 -11.16 10.13
C LEU A 292 11.76 -10.77 11.59
N GLY A 293 12.39 -11.39 12.58
CA GLY A 293 12.04 -11.18 14.00
C GLY A 293 10.64 -11.71 14.36
N LEU A 294 10.08 -12.63 13.55
CA LEU A 294 8.80 -13.28 13.73
C LEU A 294 8.98 -14.76 14.10
N ASP A 295 7.91 -15.42 14.53
CA ASP A 295 7.93 -16.87 14.71
C ASP A 295 7.74 -17.61 13.38
N ARG A 296 7.98 -18.93 13.39
CA ARG A 296 7.96 -19.75 12.18
C ARG A 296 6.62 -19.83 11.46
N ASP A 297 5.49 -19.53 12.16
CA ASP A 297 4.13 -19.68 11.66
C ASP A 297 3.57 -18.40 11.02
N TRP A 298 4.37 -17.36 10.94
CA TRP A 298 3.96 -16.02 10.50
C TRP A 298 3.17 -16.02 9.20
N LEU A 299 3.65 -16.73 8.17
CA LEU A 299 2.99 -16.75 6.87
C LEU A 299 1.77 -17.69 6.85
N ALA A 300 1.85 -18.84 7.52
CA ALA A 300 0.70 -19.74 7.66
C ALA A 300 -0.49 -19.02 8.31
N ARG A 301 -0.23 -18.15 9.30
CA ARG A 301 -1.28 -17.31 9.92
C ARG A 301 -1.82 -16.25 8.96
N ALA A 302 -0.96 -15.59 8.19
CA ALA A 302 -1.39 -14.61 7.19
C ALA A 302 -2.34 -15.27 6.17
N VAL A 303 -1.93 -16.38 5.54
CA VAL A 303 -2.74 -17.12 4.58
C VAL A 303 -4.05 -17.63 5.19
N ARG A 304 -4.01 -18.17 6.42
CA ARG A 304 -5.23 -18.63 7.13
C ARG A 304 -6.23 -17.50 7.35
N THR A 305 -5.74 -16.29 7.57
CA THR A 305 -6.58 -15.12 7.86
C THR A 305 -7.22 -14.53 6.61
N THR A 306 -6.46 -14.34 5.55
CA THR A 306 -6.92 -13.56 4.38
C THR A 306 -7.00 -14.37 3.09
N GLY A 307 -6.40 -15.55 3.05
CA GLY A 307 -6.09 -16.25 1.81
C GLY A 307 -4.77 -15.78 1.21
N ASN A 308 -4.63 -16.02 -0.07
CA ASN A 308 -3.46 -15.68 -0.89
C ASN A 308 -3.86 -14.79 -2.07
#